data_605e62ef44f21a663bedd2ce9e075b80
#
_entry.id   605e62ef44f21a663bedd2ce9e075b80
#
_cell.length_a   1.000
_cell.length_b   1.000
_cell.length_c   1.000
_cell.angle_alpha   90.00
_cell.angle_beta   90.00
_cell.angle_gamma   90.00
#
_symmetry.space_group_name_H-M   'P 1'
#
loop_
_entity.id
_entity.type
_entity.pdbx_description
1 polymer ?
#
loop_
_entity_poly.entity_id
_entity_poly.type
_entity_poly.pdbx_seq_one_letter_code
_entity_poly.pdbx_strand_id
1 'polypeptide(L)'
;MLYVVPEALPTNYSWQVLGHRATDLVWVGARIVNNGNLRGAGTAIAAMEKHGQHIVQVPVPTAAMEIHSYAPARHHLLIGLADVETGIQILSNPDKRKRSQGALAKLLQQTPTLTGLQLDFEYLPAKYAAAFTDYIRTLRAALPAEKTLHVAVFPPVGMPEAWHAFHNLPKLATVSDGIVVMLYDYHRQGTAPGCISGMVWLQQNVQVLQELPRSKIWLGAPLYGYHFAGKRTSALGKSRFEKRKGNRSEADGCYQVQSAAGKTYYPSHALYHEYDRLVREKGFAGVAYWRAGFER
;
A
#
# COMPACT_ATOMS: atom_id res chain seq x y z
N MET A 1 -4.53 -7.47 -2.29
CA MET A 1 -4.04 -6.29 -3.07
C MET A 1 -2.51 -6.35 -3.17
N LEU A 2 -1.92 -5.97 -4.30
CA LEU A 2 -0.47 -5.98 -4.50
C LEU A 2 -0.03 -4.67 -5.17
N TYR A 3 0.94 -3.99 -4.57
CA TYR A 3 1.53 -2.78 -5.16
C TYR A 3 2.58 -3.14 -6.19
N VAL A 4 2.52 -2.44 -7.31
CA VAL A 4 3.40 -2.64 -8.47
C VAL A 4 4.12 -1.34 -8.79
N VAL A 5 5.44 -1.33 -8.65
CA VAL A 5 6.31 -0.25 -9.11
C VAL A 5 6.93 -0.71 -10.43
N PRO A 6 6.48 -0.21 -11.59
CA PRO A 6 6.84 -0.77 -12.89
C PRO A 6 8.34 -0.88 -13.14
N GLU A 7 9.10 0.14 -12.77
CA GLU A 7 10.56 0.20 -12.98
C GLU A 7 11.33 -0.79 -12.08
N ALA A 8 10.66 -1.32 -11.06
CA ALA A 8 11.27 -2.26 -10.10
C ALA A 8 10.83 -3.71 -10.30
N LEU A 9 10.00 -3.99 -11.31
CA LEU A 9 9.58 -5.36 -11.64
C LEU A 9 10.72 -6.11 -12.34
N PRO A 10 11.03 -7.34 -11.89
CA PRO A 10 11.86 -8.25 -12.67
C PRO A 10 11.19 -8.60 -14.01
N THR A 11 12.00 -8.86 -15.04
CA THR A 11 11.52 -9.17 -16.41
C THR A 11 10.55 -10.36 -16.46
N ASN A 12 10.76 -11.36 -15.57
CA ASN A 12 9.96 -12.60 -15.49
C ASN A 12 9.21 -12.64 -14.14
N TYR A 13 8.43 -11.61 -13.83
CA TYR A 13 7.69 -11.55 -12.58
C TYR A 13 6.51 -12.55 -12.58
N SER A 14 6.42 -13.38 -11.53
CA SER A 14 5.25 -14.21 -11.27
C SER A 14 4.26 -13.43 -10.42
N TRP A 15 3.02 -13.34 -10.86
CA TRP A 15 1.96 -12.58 -10.20
C TRP A 15 1.32 -13.30 -8.99
N GLN A 16 1.93 -14.41 -8.55
CA GLN A 16 1.56 -15.08 -7.31
C GLN A 16 2.47 -14.58 -6.19
N VAL A 17 1.88 -14.02 -5.15
CA VAL A 17 2.57 -13.55 -3.96
C VAL A 17 2.20 -14.46 -2.79
N LEU A 18 3.20 -15.07 -2.14
CA LEU A 18 3.01 -15.96 -0.98
C LEU A 18 1.97 -17.08 -1.22
N GLY A 19 1.89 -17.58 -2.46
CA GLY A 19 0.92 -18.62 -2.85
C GLY A 19 -0.51 -18.11 -3.10
N HIS A 20 -0.77 -16.82 -2.93
CA HIS A 20 -2.06 -16.21 -3.18
C HIS A 20 -2.11 -15.45 -4.49
N ARG A 21 -3.29 -15.41 -5.11
CA ARG A 21 -3.54 -14.60 -6.29
C ARG A 21 -3.93 -13.17 -5.87
N ALA A 22 -3.30 -12.17 -6.48
CA ALA A 22 -3.71 -10.78 -6.26
C ALA A 22 -5.08 -10.52 -6.92
N THR A 23 -6.05 -10.08 -6.14
CA THR A 23 -7.37 -9.63 -6.61
C THR A 23 -7.36 -8.19 -7.10
N ASP A 24 -6.41 -7.41 -6.60
CA ASP A 24 -6.24 -6.00 -6.88
C ASP A 24 -4.75 -5.70 -7.10
N LEU A 25 -4.46 -4.93 -8.14
CA LEU A 25 -3.13 -4.44 -8.45
C LEU A 25 -3.12 -2.91 -8.36
N VAL A 26 -2.20 -2.38 -7.59
CA VAL A 26 -2.03 -0.93 -7.41
C VAL A 26 -0.77 -0.48 -8.12
N TRP A 27 -0.94 0.21 -9.23
CA TRP A 27 0.15 0.70 -10.08
C TRP A 27 0.67 2.03 -9.53
N VAL A 28 1.95 2.05 -9.18
CA VAL A 28 2.63 3.20 -8.58
C VAL A 28 3.33 4.01 -9.67
N GLY A 29 3.28 5.34 -9.59
CA GLY A 29 4.04 6.20 -10.52
C GLY A 29 3.37 7.54 -10.85
N ALA A 30 2.12 7.74 -10.44
CA ALA A 30 1.42 9.01 -10.67
C ALA A 30 1.52 9.95 -9.45
N ARG A 31 1.69 11.25 -9.73
CA ARG A 31 1.75 12.29 -8.68
C ARG A 31 1.00 13.55 -9.10
N ILE A 32 0.37 14.21 -8.13
CA ILE A 32 -0.12 15.58 -8.30
C ILE A 32 1.05 16.53 -8.09
N VAL A 33 1.20 17.48 -9.01
CA VAL A 33 2.20 18.55 -8.93
C VAL A 33 1.57 19.89 -8.52
N ASN A 34 2.38 20.87 -8.17
CA ASN A 34 1.96 22.12 -7.51
C ASN A 34 0.83 22.92 -8.23
N ASN A 35 0.69 22.79 -9.54
CA ASN A 35 -0.40 23.43 -10.28
C ASN A 35 -1.70 22.60 -10.32
N GLY A 36 -1.75 21.44 -9.66
CA GLY A 36 -2.89 20.52 -9.64
C GLY A 36 -2.94 19.54 -10.82
N ASN A 37 -1.96 19.55 -11.72
CA ASN A 37 -1.88 18.57 -12.82
C ASN A 37 -1.30 17.23 -12.35
N LEU A 38 -1.50 16.18 -13.15
CA LEU A 38 -0.91 14.86 -12.93
C LEU A 38 0.40 14.71 -13.71
N ARG A 39 1.38 14.05 -13.11
CA ARG A 39 2.63 13.61 -13.73
C ARG A 39 2.82 12.11 -13.53
N GLY A 40 3.37 11.42 -14.52
CA GLY A 40 3.71 9.99 -14.44
C GLY A 40 2.54 9.03 -14.69
N ALA A 41 1.30 9.49 -14.72
CA ALA A 41 0.12 8.63 -14.92
C ALA A 41 0.19 7.82 -16.23
N GLY A 42 0.60 8.42 -17.33
CA GLY A 42 0.72 7.73 -18.62
C GLY A 42 1.72 6.56 -18.60
N THR A 43 2.86 6.72 -17.91
CA THR A 43 3.86 5.65 -17.74
C THR A 43 3.31 4.48 -16.95
N ALA A 44 2.62 4.76 -15.83
CA ALA A 44 2.02 3.72 -14.99
C ALA A 44 0.89 2.98 -15.72
N ILE A 45 0.06 3.69 -16.50
CA ILE A 45 -1.01 3.10 -17.31
C ILE A 45 -0.43 2.23 -18.43
N ALA A 46 0.58 2.70 -19.15
CA ALA A 46 1.24 1.90 -20.20
C ALA A 46 1.86 0.61 -19.64
N ALA A 47 2.44 0.66 -18.44
CA ALA A 47 2.93 -0.52 -17.75
C ALA A 47 1.79 -1.46 -17.34
N MET A 48 0.68 -0.94 -16.85
CA MET A 48 -0.53 -1.70 -16.53
C MET A 48 -1.06 -2.42 -17.78
N GLU A 49 -1.20 -1.74 -18.90
CA GLU A 49 -1.69 -2.33 -20.17
C GLU A 49 -0.76 -3.43 -20.68
N LYS A 50 0.56 -3.22 -20.58
CA LYS A 50 1.57 -4.21 -20.97
C LYS A 50 1.55 -5.45 -20.10
N HIS A 51 1.45 -5.32 -18.79
CA HIS A 51 1.61 -6.41 -17.83
C HIS A 51 0.26 -6.97 -17.36
N GLY A 52 -0.80 -6.15 -17.33
CA GLY A 52 -2.12 -6.54 -16.86
C GLY A 52 -2.76 -7.66 -17.66
N GLN A 53 -2.48 -7.74 -18.97
CA GLN A 53 -3.00 -8.78 -19.84
C GLN A 53 -2.44 -10.18 -19.50
N HIS A 54 -1.23 -10.26 -18.95
CA HIS A 54 -0.60 -11.54 -18.56
C HIS A 54 -1.19 -12.13 -17.27
N ILE A 55 -1.92 -11.37 -16.48
CA ILE A 55 -2.50 -11.80 -15.20
C ILE A 55 -3.77 -12.62 -15.42
N VAL A 56 -4.44 -12.43 -16.55
CA VAL A 56 -5.70 -13.10 -16.92
C VAL A 56 -5.51 -14.57 -17.34
N GLN A 57 -4.29 -15.00 -17.68
CA GLN A 57 -4.03 -16.28 -18.35
C GLN A 57 -3.24 -17.32 -17.53
N VAL A 58 -3.10 -17.21 -16.22
CA VAL A 58 -2.41 -18.25 -15.45
C VAL A 58 -3.39 -19.36 -15.07
N PRO A 59 -3.29 -20.56 -15.69
CA PRO A 59 -4.10 -21.72 -15.28
C PRO A 59 -3.72 -22.13 -13.86
N VAL A 60 -4.71 -22.30 -12.99
CA VAL A 60 -4.51 -22.98 -11.71
C VAL A 60 -4.57 -24.48 -11.96
N PRO A 61 -3.61 -25.30 -11.50
CA PRO A 61 -3.73 -26.74 -11.52
C PRO A 61 -4.91 -27.14 -10.62
N THR A 62 -6.00 -27.59 -11.19
CA THR A 62 -7.14 -28.14 -10.46
C THR A 62 -7.02 -29.64 -10.35
N ALA A 63 -6.86 -30.12 -9.12
CA ALA A 63 -7.31 -31.44 -8.73
C ALA A 63 -8.76 -31.33 -8.25
N ALA A 64 -9.68 -31.02 -9.14
CA ALA A 64 -11.13 -31.24 -9.12
C ALA A 64 -11.77 -30.24 -10.07
N MET A 65 -12.56 -30.72 -10.99
CA MET A 65 -13.34 -29.96 -11.94
C MET A 65 -14.40 -29.10 -11.23
N GLU A 66 -14.04 -27.86 -10.87
CA GLU A 66 -14.98 -26.77 -10.73
C GLU A 66 -14.45 -25.63 -11.59
N ILE A 67 -15.22 -25.26 -12.63
CA ILE A 67 -14.96 -24.11 -13.48
C ILE A 67 -15.23 -22.87 -12.63
N HIS A 68 -14.22 -22.40 -11.92
CA HIS A 68 -14.29 -21.09 -11.31
C HIS A 68 -13.96 -20.06 -12.40
N SER A 69 -15.00 -19.31 -12.81
CA SER A 69 -14.82 -18.11 -13.61
C SER A 69 -13.99 -17.10 -12.80
N TYR A 70 -12.72 -16.97 -13.12
CA TYR A 70 -11.84 -16.02 -12.45
C TYR A 70 -12.19 -14.62 -12.95
N ALA A 71 -12.71 -13.78 -12.04
CA ALA A 71 -12.80 -12.35 -12.31
C ALA A 71 -11.39 -11.79 -12.58
N PRO A 72 -11.21 -10.95 -13.61
CA PRO A 72 -9.93 -10.28 -13.84
C PRO A 72 -9.54 -9.44 -12.60
N ALA A 73 -8.24 -9.32 -12.34
CA ALA A 73 -7.76 -8.45 -11.26
C ALA A 73 -8.22 -7.01 -11.47
N ARG A 74 -8.61 -6.35 -10.39
CA ARG A 74 -8.93 -4.92 -10.41
C ARG A 74 -7.65 -4.11 -10.48
N HIS A 75 -7.64 -3.05 -11.28
CA HIS A 75 -6.49 -2.19 -11.46
C HIS A 75 -6.73 -0.81 -10.84
N HIS A 76 -5.91 -0.44 -9.90
CA HIS A 76 -5.92 0.87 -9.25
C HIS A 76 -4.65 1.65 -9.62
N LEU A 77 -4.77 2.96 -9.74
CA LEU A 77 -3.60 3.83 -9.88
C LEU A 77 -3.36 4.55 -8.55
N LEU A 78 -2.14 4.41 -8.01
CA LEU A 78 -1.72 5.16 -6.83
C LEU A 78 -1.32 6.57 -7.25
N ILE A 79 -1.90 7.54 -6.54
CA ILE A 79 -1.68 8.98 -6.74
C ILE A 79 -1.01 9.55 -5.49
N GLY A 80 0.28 9.82 -5.57
CA GLY A 80 1.02 10.54 -4.53
C GLY A 80 1.05 12.04 -4.76
N LEU A 81 1.76 12.73 -3.88
CA LEU A 81 2.12 14.15 -4.04
C LEU A 81 3.55 14.28 -4.54
N ALA A 82 3.85 15.34 -5.28
CA ALA A 82 5.24 15.65 -5.66
C ALA A 82 6.09 15.95 -4.41
N ASP A 83 5.49 16.70 -3.47
CA ASP A 83 6.06 17.08 -2.18
C ASP A 83 4.96 17.54 -1.22
N VAL A 84 5.32 17.79 0.03
CA VAL A 84 4.40 18.24 1.09
C VAL A 84 3.78 19.60 0.75
N GLU A 85 4.57 20.53 0.19
CA GLU A 85 4.07 21.85 -0.18
C GLU A 85 3.00 21.78 -1.27
N THR A 86 3.16 20.87 -2.23
CA THR A 86 2.10 20.56 -3.22
C THR A 86 0.81 20.15 -2.54
N GLY A 87 0.87 19.28 -1.54
CA GLY A 87 -0.30 18.85 -0.77
C GLY A 87 -0.97 20.02 -0.04
N ILE A 88 -0.17 20.86 0.63
CA ILE A 88 -0.68 22.07 1.29
C ILE A 88 -1.39 22.97 0.29
N GLN A 89 -0.80 23.23 -0.86
CA GLN A 89 -1.39 24.06 -1.91
C GLN A 89 -2.70 23.47 -2.47
N ILE A 90 -2.74 22.18 -2.72
CA ILE A 90 -3.96 21.49 -3.21
C ILE A 90 -5.09 21.58 -2.17
N LEU A 91 -4.79 21.45 -0.89
CA LEU A 91 -5.80 21.48 0.17
C LEU A 91 -6.24 22.88 0.56
N SER A 92 -5.39 23.90 0.38
CA SER A 92 -5.65 25.29 0.78
C SER A 92 -6.22 26.14 -0.36
N ASN A 93 -5.96 25.81 -1.62
CA ASN A 93 -6.37 26.61 -2.78
C ASN A 93 -7.51 25.92 -3.53
N PRO A 94 -8.72 26.53 -3.57
CA PRO A 94 -9.90 25.94 -4.23
C PRO A 94 -9.70 25.64 -5.72
N ASP A 95 -8.99 26.49 -6.45
CA ASP A 95 -8.77 26.28 -7.89
C ASP A 95 -7.82 25.13 -8.17
N LYS A 96 -6.72 25.00 -7.40
CA LYS A 96 -5.81 23.88 -7.49
C LYS A 96 -6.49 22.58 -7.08
N ARG A 97 -7.32 22.60 -6.02
CA ARG A 97 -8.16 21.49 -5.60
C ARG A 97 -9.08 21.04 -6.74
N LYS A 98 -9.88 21.94 -7.28
CA LYS A 98 -10.81 21.65 -8.38
C LYS A 98 -10.08 21.10 -9.60
N ARG A 99 -8.93 21.66 -9.95
CA ARG A 99 -8.12 21.21 -11.08
C ARG A 99 -7.60 19.79 -10.87
N SER A 100 -7.05 19.47 -9.70
CA SER A 100 -6.54 18.13 -9.41
C SER A 100 -7.67 17.08 -9.40
N GLN A 101 -8.80 17.39 -8.79
CA GLN A 101 -9.96 16.49 -8.80
C GLN A 101 -10.51 16.27 -10.21
N GLY A 102 -10.60 17.33 -11.00
CA GLY A 102 -11.03 17.25 -12.41
C GLY A 102 -10.06 16.42 -13.26
N ALA A 103 -8.74 16.55 -13.03
CA ALA A 103 -7.73 15.76 -13.72
C ALA A 103 -7.84 14.27 -13.37
N LEU A 104 -8.10 13.92 -12.09
CA LEU A 104 -8.29 12.54 -11.63
C LEU A 104 -9.58 11.92 -12.18
N ALA A 105 -10.69 12.66 -12.16
CA ALA A 105 -11.95 12.19 -12.72
C ALA A 105 -11.85 11.95 -14.24
N LYS A 106 -11.24 12.92 -14.97
CA LYS A 106 -10.98 12.78 -16.41
C LYS A 106 -10.10 11.57 -16.73
N LEU A 107 -9.05 11.34 -15.93
CA LEU A 107 -8.17 10.18 -16.10
C LEU A 107 -8.94 8.87 -16.04
N LEU A 108 -9.80 8.67 -15.03
CA LEU A 108 -10.62 7.46 -14.91
C LEU A 108 -11.62 7.29 -16.04
N GLN A 109 -12.23 8.39 -16.52
CA GLN A 109 -13.12 8.36 -17.68
C GLN A 109 -12.39 7.96 -18.95
N GLN A 110 -11.16 8.42 -19.14
CA GLN A 110 -10.33 8.14 -20.31
C GLN A 110 -9.61 6.79 -20.27
N THR A 111 -9.60 6.12 -19.11
CA THR A 111 -8.92 4.83 -18.90
C THR A 111 -9.90 3.80 -18.33
N PRO A 112 -10.76 3.19 -19.18
CA PRO A 112 -11.79 2.24 -18.73
C PRO A 112 -11.22 1.03 -17.99
N THR A 113 -9.99 0.62 -18.30
CA THR A 113 -9.26 -0.50 -17.67
C THR A 113 -8.90 -0.22 -16.19
N LEU A 114 -8.79 1.04 -15.78
CA LEU A 114 -8.66 1.38 -14.36
C LEU A 114 -9.99 1.20 -13.64
N THR A 115 -9.99 0.42 -12.58
CA THR A 115 -11.15 0.20 -11.70
C THR A 115 -11.23 1.19 -10.55
N GLY A 116 -10.14 1.90 -10.26
CA GLY A 116 -10.14 2.90 -9.20
C GLY A 116 -8.82 3.66 -9.04
N LEU A 117 -8.84 4.55 -8.06
CA LEU A 117 -7.68 5.30 -7.60
C LEU A 117 -7.38 4.95 -6.14
N GLN A 118 -6.10 5.10 -5.76
CA GLN A 118 -5.68 5.12 -4.38
C GLN A 118 -4.87 6.39 -4.14
N LEU A 119 -5.31 7.24 -3.20
CA LEU A 119 -4.59 8.44 -2.82
C LEU A 119 -3.63 8.14 -1.69
N ASP A 120 -2.39 8.58 -1.86
CA ASP A 120 -1.27 8.37 -0.93
C ASP A 120 -0.65 9.74 -0.60
N PHE A 121 -1.36 10.48 0.27
CA PHE A 121 -0.95 11.81 0.73
C PHE A 121 -0.33 11.66 2.11
N GLU A 122 0.97 11.88 2.20
CA GLU A 122 1.74 11.64 3.41
C GLU A 122 2.36 12.92 3.99
N TYR A 123 2.68 12.90 5.29
CA TYR A 123 3.45 13.92 6.01
C TYR A 123 2.84 15.32 6.02
N LEU A 124 1.55 15.44 5.73
CA LEU A 124 0.88 16.74 5.78
C LEU A 124 0.54 17.12 7.23
N PRO A 125 0.62 18.42 7.58
CA PRO A 125 0.27 18.86 8.93
C PRO A 125 -1.18 18.54 9.32
N ALA A 126 -1.40 18.13 10.58
CA ALA A 126 -2.71 17.72 11.12
C ALA A 126 -3.83 18.76 10.91
N LYS A 127 -3.50 20.06 10.85
CA LYS A 127 -4.48 21.13 10.57
C LYS A 127 -5.19 20.99 9.23
N TYR A 128 -4.64 20.21 8.28
CA TYR A 128 -5.27 19.93 6.97
C TYR A 128 -6.14 18.66 6.96
N ALA A 129 -6.28 17.94 8.07
CA ALA A 129 -7.07 16.70 8.14
C ALA A 129 -8.53 16.87 7.68
N ALA A 130 -9.18 17.97 8.10
CA ALA A 130 -10.54 18.29 7.66
C ALA A 130 -10.59 18.60 6.15
N ALA A 131 -9.64 19.39 5.65
CA ALA A 131 -9.55 19.74 4.24
C ALA A 131 -9.27 18.50 3.36
N PHE A 132 -8.47 17.56 3.84
CA PHE A 132 -8.22 16.30 3.17
C PHE A 132 -9.46 15.40 3.14
N THR A 133 -10.16 15.27 4.27
CA THR A 133 -11.44 14.52 4.30
C THR A 133 -12.45 15.10 3.31
N ASP A 134 -12.56 16.43 3.23
CA ASP A 134 -13.42 17.11 2.26
C ASP A 134 -12.94 16.90 0.82
N TYR A 135 -11.62 16.89 0.59
CA TYR A 135 -11.05 16.56 -0.72
C TYR A 135 -11.46 15.16 -1.18
N ILE A 136 -11.34 14.15 -0.29
CA ILE A 136 -11.76 12.77 -0.60
C ILE A 136 -13.26 12.71 -0.88
N ARG A 137 -14.08 13.33 -0.03
CA ARG A 137 -15.54 13.34 -0.18
C ARG A 137 -15.97 13.94 -1.53
N THR A 138 -15.42 15.11 -1.89
CA THR A 138 -15.77 15.79 -3.14
C THR A 138 -15.20 15.08 -4.37
N LEU A 139 -14.00 14.51 -4.27
CA LEU A 139 -13.46 13.66 -5.33
C LEU A 139 -14.34 12.42 -5.54
N ARG A 140 -14.69 11.67 -4.47
CA ARG A 140 -15.54 10.47 -4.57
C ARG A 140 -16.87 10.78 -5.28
N ALA A 141 -17.49 11.91 -4.94
CA ALA A 141 -18.74 12.35 -5.57
C ALA A 141 -18.59 12.71 -7.07
N ALA A 142 -17.38 13.10 -7.50
CA ALA A 142 -17.07 13.41 -8.89
C ALA A 142 -16.67 12.19 -9.73
N LEU A 143 -16.37 11.04 -9.09
CA LEU A 143 -16.01 9.81 -9.79
C LEU A 143 -17.26 9.01 -10.19
N PRO A 144 -17.20 8.23 -11.29
CA PRO A 144 -18.24 7.27 -11.64
C PRO A 144 -18.53 6.29 -10.49
N ALA A 145 -19.77 5.86 -10.33
CA ALA A 145 -20.22 5.04 -9.21
C ALA A 145 -19.51 3.67 -9.17
N GLU A 146 -19.20 3.10 -10.33
CA GLU A 146 -18.53 1.81 -10.50
C GLU A 146 -17.00 1.88 -10.24
N LYS A 147 -16.42 3.07 -10.16
CA LYS A 147 -15.00 3.27 -9.85
C LYS A 147 -14.80 3.43 -8.35
N THR A 148 -13.71 2.89 -7.83
CA THR A 148 -13.40 2.97 -6.39
C THR A 148 -12.37 4.04 -6.08
N LEU A 149 -12.47 4.63 -4.88
CA LEU A 149 -11.50 5.56 -4.32
C LEU A 149 -11.00 5.03 -2.97
N HIS A 150 -9.75 4.59 -2.94
CA HIS A 150 -9.06 4.17 -1.73
C HIS A 150 -8.11 5.26 -1.21
N VAL A 151 -7.79 5.20 0.08
CA VAL A 151 -6.83 6.11 0.72
C VAL A 151 -5.80 5.29 1.49
N ALA A 152 -4.50 5.53 1.22
CA ALA A 152 -3.42 5.02 2.04
C ALA A 152 -3.24 5.93 3.27
N VAL A 153 -3.01 5.33 4.45
CA VAL A 153 -2.91 6.05 5.71
C VAL A 153 -1.84 5.44 6.60
N PHE A 154 -1.22 6.26 7.44
CA PHE A 154 -0.34 5.76 8.49
C PHE A 154 -1.12 5.01 9.59
N PRO A 155 -0.49 4.01 10.24
CA PRO A 155 -1.05 3.31 11.38
C PRO A 155 -1.35 4.26 12.55
N PRO A 156 -2.46 4.06 13.27
CA PRO A 156 -2.83 4.93 14.40
C PRO A 156 -1.97 4.72 15.66
N VAL A 157 -1.25 3.60 15.76
CA VAL A 157 -0.44 3.25 16.94
C VAL A 157 1.03 3.10 16.56
N GLY A 158 1.93 3.68 17.39
CA GLY A 158 3.37 3.47 17.29
C GLY A 158 4.10 4.27 16.21
N MET A 159 3.38 5.09 15.44
CA MET A 159 3.98 6.05 14.52
C MET A 159 4.06 7.45 15.15
N PRO A 160 4.98 8.32 14.70
CA PRO A 160 4.99 9.71 15.16
C PRO A 160 3.63 10.37 14.93
N GLU A 161 3.11 11.07 15.93
CA GLU A 161 1.82 11.75 15.85
C GLU A 161 1.74 12.69 14.64
N ALA A 162 2.80 13.41 14.35
CA ALA A 162 2.88 14.29 13.18
C ALA A 162 2.61 13.59 11.84
N TRP A 163 2.76 12.28 11.76
CA TRP A 163 2.51 11.51 10.53
C TRP A 163 1.06 11.08 10.40
N HIS A 164 0.47 10.53 11.49
CA HIS A 164 -0.87 9.94 11.43
C HIS A 164 -2.01 10.92 11.80
N ALA A 165 -1.73 12.00 12.55
CA ALA A 165 -2.76 12.95 12.96
C ALA A 165 -3.46 13.69 11.79
N PHE A 166 -2.82 13.72 10.63
CA PHE A 166 -3.41 14.19 9.38
C PHE A 166 -4.54 13.27 8.88
N HIS A 167 -4.44 11.97 9.12
CA HIS A 167 -5.38 10.97 8.65
C HIS A 167 -6.50 10.73 9.68
N ASN A 168 -7.62 11.44 9.55
CA ASN A 168 -8.80 11.17 10.38
C ASN A 168 -9.49 9.89 9.90
N LEU A 169 -9.03 8.71 10.38
CA LEU A 169 -9.49 7.41 9.91
C LEU A 169 -11.02 7.24 9.98
N PRO A 170 -11.73 7.57 11.10
CA PRO A 170 -13.17 7.44 11.15
C PRO A 170 -13.88 8.23 10.05
N LYS A 171 -13.47 9.48 9.82
CA LYS A 171 -14.07 10.32 8.77
C LYS A 171 -13.69 9.85 7.38
N LEU A 172 -12.44 9.45 7.14
CA LEU A 172 -12.00 8.91 5.85
C LEU A 172 -12.78 7.63 5.48
N ALA A 173 -13.07 6.75 6.45
CA ALA A 173 -13.86 5.54 6.23
C ALA A 173 -15.30 5.82 5.78
N THR A 174 -15.86 6.99 6.11
CA THR A 174 -17.21 7.37 5.64
C THR A 174 -17.25 7.93 4.22
N VAL A 175 -16.14 8.48 3.73
CA VAL A 175 -16.09 9.23 2.46
C VAL A 175 -15.27 8.54 1.37
N SER A 176 -14.65 7.39 1.66
CA SER A 176 -13.91 6.55 0.71
C SER A 176 -14.52 5.16 0.58
N ASP A 177 -14.13 4.42 -0.46
CA ASP A 177 -14.54 3.03 -0.66
C ASP A 177 -13.64 2.04 0.09
N GLY A 178 -12.41 2.45 0.41
CA GLY A 178 -11.47 1.64 1.19
C GLY A 178 -10.33 2.46 1.77
N ILE A 179 -9.77 1.96 2.85
CA ILE A 179 -8.58 2.51 3.52
C ILE A 179 -7.51 1.43 3.56
N VAL A 180 -6.31 1.75 3.11
CA VAL A 180 -5.14 0.89 3.26
C VAL A 180 -4.28 1.44 4.39
N VAL A 181 -4.22 0.74 5.50
CA VAL A 181 -3.38 1.11 6.64
C VAL A 181 -1.99 0.52 6.42
N MET A 182 -0.97 1.36 6.30
CA MET A 182 0.42 0.99 6.03
C MET A 182 1.09 0.40 7.28
N LEU A 183 0.75 -0.87 7.64
CA LEU A 183 1.26 -1.55 8.84
C LEU A 183 2.69 -2.06 8.64
N TYR A 184 3.60 -1.17 8.25
CA TYR A 184 5.02 -1.41 8.08
C TYR A 184 5.83 -0.15 8.43
N ASP A 185 7.16 -0.25 8.37
CA ASP A 185 8.08 0.83 8.77
C ASP A 185 7.98 1.23 10.25
N TYR A 186 7.52 0.30 11.12
CA TYR A 186 7.59 0.51 12.56
C TYR A 186 9.04 0.72 13.02
N HIS A 187 9.93 -0.21 12.65
CA HIS A 187 11.37 -0.01 12.71
C HIS A 187 11.90 0.35 11.32
N ARG A 188 12.59 1.49 11.22
CA ARG A 188 13.06 2.10 9.97
C ARG A 188 14.30 2.94 10.17
N GLN A 189 14.74 3.67 9.18
CA GLN A 189 15.80 4.67 9.31
C GLN A 189 15.47 5.65 10.47
N GLY A 190 16.42 5.80 11.40
CA GLY A 190 16.29 6.71 12.56
C GLY A 190 15.63 6.09 13.79
N THR A 191 15.18 4.83 13.74
CA THR A 191 14.72 4.07 14.92
C THR A 191 15.75 3.05 15.37
N ALA A 192 15.54 2.42 16.53
CA ALA A 192 16.27 1.24 16.92
C ALA A 192 16.04 0.09 15.91
N PRO A 193 17.05 -0.78 15.68
CA PRO A 193 16.88 -1.98 14.86
C PRO A 193 15.77 -2.90 15.39
N GLY A 194 14.89 -3.35 14.50
CA GLY A 194 13.76 -4.22 14.85
C GLY A 194 12.96 -4.69 13.64
N CYS A 195 11.93 -5.48 13.90
CA CYS A 195 10.99 -5.96 12.89
C CYS A 195 10.23 -4.81 12.25
N ILE A 196 10.17 -4.77 10.94
CA ILE A 196 9.49 -3.72 10.15
C ILE A 196 7.98 -3.65 10.43
N SER A 197 7.39 -4.81 10.82
CA SER A 197 5.98 -4.96 11.18
C SER A 197 5.86 -6.12 12.19
N GLY A 198 6.17 -5.83 13.47
CA GLY A 198 6.11 -6.83 14.53
C GLY A 198 4.69 -7.27 14.88
N MET A 199 4.51 -8.54 15.31
CA MET A 199 3.20 -9.09 15.67
C MET A 199 2.50 -8.31 16.78
N VAL A 200 3.23 -7.92 17.81
CA VAL A 200 2.68 -7.15 18.95
C VAL A 200 2.15 -5.81 18.46
N TRP A 201 2.94 -5.10 17.66
CA TRP A 201 2.53 -3.82 17.10
C TRP A 201 1.36 -3.95 16.09
N LEU A 202 1.35 -4.99 15.27
CA LEU A 202 0.24 -5.30 14.37
C LEU A 202 -1.07 -5.48 15.16
N GLN A 203 -1.05 -6.29 16.21
CA GLN A 203 -2.22 -6.55 17.05
C GLN A 203 -2.73 -5.30 17.76
N GLN A 204 -1.85 -4.42 18.25
CA GLN A 204 -2.22 -3.13 18.85
C GLN A 204 -2.97 -2.24 17.85
N ASN A 205 -2.50 -2.18 16.62
CA ASN A 205 -3.18 -1.43 15.56
C ASN A 205 -4.54 -2.05 15.20
N VAL A 206 -4.61 -3.38 15.09
CA VAL A 206 -5.87 -4.09 14.81
C VAL A 206 -6.94 -3.83 15.87
N GLN A 207 -6.58 -3.71 17.14
CA GLN A 207 -7.51 -3.34 18.21
C GLN A 207 -8.20 -1.99 17.96
N VAL A 208 -7.49 -1.02 17.41
CA VAL A 208 -8.06 0.29 17.05
C VAL A 208 -8.87 0.19 15.74
N LEU A 209 -8.33 -0.52 14.76
CA LEU A 209 -8.93 -0.61 13.41
C LEU A 209 -10.24 -1.41 13.39
N GLN A 210 -10.43 -2.36 14.30
CA GLN A 210 -11.66 -3.16 14.35
C GLN A 210 -12.90 -2.37 14.75
N GLU A 211 -12.74 -1.15 15.30
CA GLU A 211 -13.83 -0.21 15.61
C GLU A 211 -14.34 0.56 14.38
N LEU A 212 -13.64 0.45 13.26
CA LEU A 212 -14.00 1.06 11.98
C LEU A 212 -14.80 0.07 11.11
N PRO A 213 -15.42 0.51 9.99
CA PRO A 213 -16.02 -0.38 8.99
C PRO A 213 -14.98 -1.34 8.40
N ARG A 214 -14.75 -2.49 9.04
CA ARG A 214 -13.68 -3.45 8.76
C ARG A 214 -13.64 -3.92 7.31
N SER A 215 -14.81 -4.08 6.69
CA SER A 215 -14.91 -4.46 5.26
C SER A 215 -14.34 -3.42 4.28
N LYS A 216 -14.01 -2.22 4.76
CA LYS A 216 -13.30 -1.19 4.00
C LYS A 216 -11.82 -1.10 4.34
N ILE A 217 -11.33 -1.79 5.37
CA ILE A 217 -9.96 -1.67 5.86
C ILE A 217 -9.08 -2.77 5.29
N TRP A 218 -8.04 -2.38 4.57
CA TRP A 218 -6.98 -3.25 4.09
C TRP A 218 -5.77 -3.15 5.03
N LEU A 219 -5.23 -4.30 5.43
CA LEU A 219 -4.04 -4.36 6.27
C LEU A 219 -2.79 -4.35 5.37
N GLY A 220 -2.04 -3.26 5.36
CA GLY A 220 -0.81 -3.11 4.58
C GLY A 220 0.31 -3.96 5.17
N ALA A 221 0.88 -4.88 4.40
CA ALA A 221 1.94 -5.78 4.81
C ALA A 221 3.22 -5.58 3.99
N PRO A 222 4.43 -5.61 4.60
CA PRO A 222 5.68 -5.47 3.87
C PRO A 222 6.09 -6.77 3.20
N LEU A 223 6.62 -6.71 1.97
CA LEU A 223 7.36 -7.81 1.33
C LEU A 223 8.88 -7.59 1.39
N TYR A 224 9.33 -6.67 2.21
CA TYR A 224 10.73 -6.27 2.37
C TYR A 224 11.10 -6.22 3.84
N GLY A 225 12.39 -6.18 4.09
CA GLY A 225 12.96 -5.99 5.42
C GLY A 225 14.03 -4.92 5.42
N TYR A 226 14.67 -4.72 6.57
CA TYR A 226 15.74 -3.75 6.72
C TYR A 226 17.03 -4.36 7.22
N HIS A 227 18.15 -3.87 6.69
CA HIS A 227 19.49 -4.03 7.25
C HIS A 227 19.91 -2.74 7.95
N PHE A 228 20.20 -2.85 9.24
CA PHE A 228 20.66 -1.77 10.11
C PHE A 228 22.16 -1.90 10.32
N ALA A 229 22.95 -0.95 9.82
CA ALA A 229 24.40 -0.89 9.92
C ALA A 229 24.83 0.46 10.52
N GLY A 230 25.01 0.52 11.83
CA GLY A 230 25.24 1.76 12.55
C GLY A 230 24.10 2.76 12.36
N LYS A 231 24.39 3.93 11.79
CA LYS A 231 23.39 4.96 11.48
C LYS A 231 22.67 4.78 10.12
N ARG A 232 23.06 3.75 9.34
CA ARG A 232 22.46 3.52 8.00
C ARG A 232 21.47 2.37 8.06
N THR A 233 20.36 2.56 7.39
CA THR A 233 19.34 1.52 7.18
C THR A 233 19.08 1.39 5.68
N SER A 234 19.01 0.15 5.18
CA SER A 234 18.74 -0.13 3.78
C SER A 234 17.67 -1.21 3.64
N ALA A 235 16.70 -0.96 2.77
CA ALA A 235 15.68 -1.93 2.43
C ALA A 235 16.27 -3.08 1.62
N LEU A 236 15.74 -4.30 1.81
CA LEU A 236 16.14 -5.49 1.05
C LEU A 236 14.96 -6.44 0.85
N GLY A 237 14.94 -7.08 -0.31
CA GLY A 237 14.02 -8.19 -0.60
C GLY A 237 14.52 -9.52 -0.06
N LYS A 238 13.73 -10.58 -0.22
CA LYS A 238 13.94 -11.93 0.30
C LYS A 238 15.29 -12.51 -0.12
N SER A 239 15.63 -12.48 -1.41
CA SER A 239 16.89 -13.08 -1.88
C SER A 239 18.13 -12.41 -1.32
N ARG A 240 18.08 -11.12 -1.03
CA ARG A 240 19.18 -10.42 -0.35
C ARG A 240 19.24 -10.79 1.14
N PHE A 241 18.08 -11.00 1.78
CA PHE A 241 18.02 -11.48 3.16
C PHE A 241 18.59 -12.89 3.26
N GLU A 242 18.22 -13.81 2.39
CA GLU A 242 18.66 -15.20 2.39
C GLU A 242 20.19 -15.34 2.23
N LYS A 243 20.82 -14.44 1.47
CA LYS A 243 22.27 -14.37 1.28
C LYS A 243 23.04 -13.80 2.48
N ARG A 244 22.34 -13.24 3.49
CA ARG A 244 23.01 -12.71 4.68
C ARG A 244 23.60 -13.83 5.54
N LYS A 245 24.87 -13.67 5.89
CA LYS A 245 25.59 -14.55 6.79
C LYS A 245 25.56 -14.02 8.22
N GLY A 246 25.46 -14.87 9.22
CA GLY A 246 25.44 -14.52 10.63
C GLY A 246 24.55 -15.44 11.46
N ASN A 247 24.42 -15.14 12.74
CA ASN A 247 23.52 -15.85 13.65
C ASN A 247 22.08 -15.54 13.30
N ARG A 248 21.28 -16.59 13.08
CA ARG A 248 19.86 -16.51 12.71
C ARG A 248 18.97 -16.79 13.90
N SER A 249 17.89 -16.03 14.01
CA SER A 249 16.80 -16.26 14.95
C SER A 249 15.47 -15.77 14.36
N GLU A 250 14.38 -16.05 15.04
CA GLU A 250 13.05 -15.52 14.72
C GLU A 250 12.43 -14.95 16.00
N ALA A 251 11.90 -13.76 15.92
CA ALA A 251 11.16 -13.13 17.02
C ALA A 251 10.17 -12.10 16.46
N ASP A 252 9.05 -11.92 17.15
CA ASP A 252 8.01 -10.92 16.85
C ASP A 252 7.58 -10.92 15.38
N GLY A 253 7.49 -12.10 14.75
CA GLY A 253 7.08 -12.23 13.34
C GLY A 253 8.16 -11.86 12.32
N CYS A 254 9.43 -11.74 12.72
CA CYS A 254 10.54 -11.50 11.81
C CYS A 254 11.67 -12.50 11.97
N TYR A 255 12.22 -12.96 10.84
CA TYR A 255 13.55 -13.56 10.80
C TYR A 255 14.60 -12.48 11.04
N GLN A 256 15.61 -12.80 11.82
CA GLN A 256 16.72 -11.92 12.17
C GLN A 256 18.05 -12.56 11.74
N VAL A 257 18.97 -11.73 11.27
CA VAL A 257 20.38 -12.11 11.06
C VAL A 257 21.27 -11.09 11.75
N GLN A 258 22.05 -11.54 12.75
CA GLN A 258 23.05 -10.74 13.44
C GLN A 258 24.44 -11.08 12.90
N SER A 259 25.19 -10.06 12.48
CA SER A 259 26.57 -10.19 12.00
C SER A 259 27.42 -8.99 12.44
N ALA A 260 28.73 -9.02 12.20
CA ALA A 260 29.61 -7.86 12.39
C ALA A 260 29.17 -6.63 11.52
N ALA A 261 28.53 -6.88 10.37
CA ALA A 261 28.02 -5.83 9.48
C ALA A 261 26.72 -5.18 9.96
N GLY A 262 26.09 -5.69 11.03
CA GLY A 262 24.85 -5.16 11.59
C GLY A 262 23.73 -6.18 11.76
N LYS A 263 22.52 -5.70 11.97
CA LYS A 263 21.31 -6.50 12.17
C LYS A 263 20.40 -6.41 10.95
N THR A 264 19.89 -7.54 10.51
CA THR A 264 18.94 -7.61 9.39
C THR A 264 17.64 -8.25 9.87
N TYR A 265 16.52 -7.65 9.51
CA TYR A 265 15.19 -8.17 9.80
C TYR A 265 14.40 -8.32 8.51
N TYR A 266 13.67 -9.42 8.39
CA TYR A 266 12.77 -9.70 7.27
C TYR A 266 11.50 -10.40 7.77
N PRO A 267 10.32 -10.06 7.28
CA PRO A 267 9.06 -10.67 7.70
C PRO A 267 9.11 -12.20 7.61
N SER A 268 8.68 -12.89 8.66
CA SER A 268 8.61 -14.36 8.67
C SER A 268 7.28 -14.85 8.09
N HIS A 269 7.21 -16.13 7.77
CA HIS A 269 5.95 -16.76 7.36
C HIS A 269 4.87 -16.64 8.45
N ALA A 270 5.26 -16.73 9.72
CA ALA A 270 4.33 -16.57 10.84
C ALA A 270 3.63 -15.20 10.84
N LEU A 271 4.35 -14.13 10.48
CA LEU A 271 3.75 -12.80 10.36
C LEU A 271 2.70 -12.75 9.24
N TYR A 272 2.98 -13.30 8.06
CA TYR A 272 2.01 -13.32 6.96
C TYR A 272 0.78 -14.17 7.29
N HIS A 273 0.96 -15.31 7.97
CA HIS A 273 -0.16 -16.10 8.48
C HIS A 273 -1.01 -15.33 9.48
N GLU A 274 -0.41 -14.49 10.31
CA GLU A 274 -1.15 -13.63 11.23
C GLU A 274 -1.99 -12.58 10.49
N TYR A 275 -1.46 -11.92 9.46
CA TYR A 275 -2.25 -11.03 8.60
C TYR A 275 -3.46 -11.75 8.00
N ASP A 276 -3.26 -12.92 7.41
CA ASP A 276 -4.33 -13.72 6.82
C ASP A 276 -5.37 -14.16 7.86
N ARG A 277 -4.92 -14.56 9.06
CA ARG A 277 -5.80 -14.92 10.18
C ARG A 277 -6.67 -13.73 10.60
N LEU A 278 -6.05 -12.55 10.79
CA LEU A 278 -6.76 -11.33 11.20
C LEU A 278 -7.81 -10.90 10.17
N VAL A 279 -7.48 -10.98 8.88
CA VAL A 279 -8.44 -10.69 7.81
C VAL A 279 -9.65 -11.62 7.89
N ARG A 280 -9.43 -12.95 7.98
CA ARG A 280 -10.53 -13.92 8.04
C ARG A 280 -11.38 -13.80 9.30
N GLU A 281 -10.73 -13.72 10.48
CA GLU A 281 -11.44 -13.76 11.77
C GLU A 281 -12.10 -12.42 12.12
N LYS A 282 -11.51 -11.31 11.72
CA LYS A 282 -12.02 -9.98 12.05
C LYS A 282 -12.85 -9.34 10.94
N GLY A 283 -12.87 -9.93 9.73
CA GLY A 283 -13.66 -9.43 8.59
C GLY A 283 -13.10 -8.17 7.95
N PHE A 284 -11.77 -7.99 7.94
CA PHE A 284 -11.12 -6.93 7.18
C PHE A 284 -11.22 -7.19 5.67
N ALA A 285 -11.09 -6.12 4.86
CA ALA A 285 -11.21 -6.21 3.40
C ALA A 285 -10.15 -7.13 2.75
N GLY A 286 -8.96 -7.21 3.34
CA GLY A 286 -7.87 -8.05 2.85
C GLY A 286 -6.49 -7.54 3.28
N VAL A 287 -5.45 -8.18 2.72
CA VAL A 287 -4.06 -7.76 2.90
C VAL A 287 -3.58 -7.00 1.66
N ALA A 288 -2.84 -5.90 1.87
CA ALA A 288 -2.25 -5.08 0.83
C ALA A 288 -0.73 -5.13 0.92
N TYR A 289 -0.08 -5.85 -0.01
CA TYR A 289 1.35 -6.14 0.04
C TYR A 289 2.21 -5.07 -0.64
N TRP A 290 3.09 -4.43 0.09
CA TRP A 290 4.12 -3.51 -0.41
C TRP A 290 5.46 -4.22 -0.50
N ARG A 291 6.06 -4.46 -1.62
CA ARG A 291 5.60 -4.37 -3.00
C ARG A 291 6.14 -5.54 -3.83
N ALA A 292 5.57 -5.76 -4.98
CA ALA A 292 6.03 -6.74 -5.97
C ALA A 292 7.54 -6.65 -6.23
N GLY A 293 8.21 -7.81 -6.31
CA GLY A 293 9.65 -7.95 -6.54
C GLY A 293 10.51 -8.00 -5.28
N PHE A 294 9.97 -7.68 -4.11
CA PHE A 294 10.71 -7.82 -2.85
C PHE A 294 10.60 -9.21 -2.20
N GLU A 295 9.59 -9.98 -2.56
CA GLU A 295 9.35 -11.35 -2.06
C GLU A 295 10.31 -12.38 -2.68
N ARG A 296 11.22 -11.96 -3.55
CA ARG A 296 12.21 -12.81 -4.27
C ARG A 296 13.62 -12.60 -3.75
#